data_dd6ab53f6ebfe52d1017c57a97f05e9c
#
_entry.id   dd6ab53f6ebfe52d1017c57a97f05e9c
#
_cell.length_a   1.000
_cell.length_b   1.000
_cell.length_c   1.000
_cell.angle_alpha   90.00
_cell.angle_beta   90.00
_cell.angle_gamma   90.00
#
_symmetry.space_group_name_H-M   'P 1'
#
loop_
_entity.id
_entity.type
_entity.pdbx_description
1 polymer ?
#
loop_
_entity_poly.entity_id
_entity_poly.type
_entity_poly.pdbx_seq_one_letter_code
_entity_poly.pdbx_strand_id
1 'polypeptide(L)'
;MKRILIAAVLTATAALAQAQYVGPTTVPTTTVKALTEQGKDDQHAVLRGQIISSVGHELYQFDDGTGQIRIKIDKKLWPAGKPVDASTKVELLGEYDKQLFGDSKFKVKQIRIL
;
A
#
# COMPACT_ATOMS: atom_id res chain seq x y z
N MET A 1 32.51 8.94 27.86
CA MET A 1 32.65 7.53 27.43
C MET A 1 31.30 6.85 27.32
N LYS A 2 30.62 6.70 28.45
CA LYS A 2 29.31 6.03 28.44
C LYS A 2 28.28 6.72 27.57
N ARG A 3 28.30 8.03 27.46
CA ARG A 3 27.37 8.78 26.63
C ARG A 3 27.52 8.46 25.15
N ILE A 4 28.74 8.22 24.69
CA ILE A 4 29.02 7.88 23.31
C ILE A 4 28.39 6.53 22.96
N LEU A 5 28.49 5.57 23.87
CA LEU A 5 27.90 4.24 23.68
C LEU A 5 26.37 4.32 23.58
N ILE A 6 25.74 5.14 24.40
CA ILE A 6 24.30 5.33 24.37
C ILE A 6 23.87 5.94 23.05
N ALA A 7 24.61 6.93 22.54
CA ALA A 7 24.31 7.55 21.27
C ALA A 7 24.36 6.54 20.12
N ALA A 8 25.36 5.65 20.13
CA ALA A 8 25.49 4.62 19.11
C ALA A 8 24.30 3.67 19.11
N VAL A 9 23.83 3.28 20.30
CA VAL A 9 22.67 2.39 20.42
C VAL A 9 21.41 3.06 19.88
N LEU A 10 21.21 4.32 20.18
CA LEU A 10 20.07 5.07 19.67
C LEU A 10 20.06 5.14 18.14
N THR A 11 21.22 5.33 17.54
CA THR A 11 21.33 5.38 16.07
C THR A 11 20.92 4.05 15.45
N ALA A 12 21.36 2.93 16.00
CA ALA A 12 20.98 1.62 15.51
C ALA A 12 19.48 1.37 15.64
N THR A 13 18.89 1.79 16.76
CA THR A 13 17.45 1.65 16.96
C THR A 13 16.65 2.45 15.95
N ALA A 14 17.09 3.65 15.62
CA ALA A 14 16.41 4.47 14.62
C ALA A 14 16.41 3.79 13.24
N ALA A 15 17.52 3.16 12.85
CA ALA A 15 17.59 2.45 11.58
C ALA A 15 16.61 1.28 11.53
N LEU A 16 16.52 0.51 12.61
CA LEU A 16 15.57 -0.61 12.68
C LEU A 16 14.11 -0.11 12.63
N ALA A 17 13.81 1.00 13.30
CA ALA A 17 12.49 1.57 13.29
C ALA A 17 12.06 1.95 11.86
N GLN A 18 12.97 2.50 11.05
CA GLN A 18 12.68 2.81 9.66
C GLN A 18 12.33 1.58 8.84
N ALA A 19 13.05 0.49 9.02
CA ALA A 19 12.84 -0.74 8.27
C ALA A 19 11.48 -1.38 8.56
N GLN A 20 10.91 -1.11 9.72
CA GLN A 20 9.64 -1.70 10.16
C GLN A 20 8.49 -0.71 10.19
N TYR A 21 8.71 0.48 9.71
CA TYR A 21 7.71 1.53 9.79
C TYR A 21 6.55 1.25 8.86
N VAL A 22 5.34 1.20 9.40
CA VAL A 22 4.11 0.95 8.66
C VAL A 22 3.09 2.09 8.80
N GLY A 23 3.47 3.16 9.47
CA GLY A 23 2.62 4.33 9.65
C GLY A 23 2.65 5.27 8.45
N PRO A 24 2.37 6.56 8.66
CA PRO A 24 2.39 7.56 7.60
C PRO A 24 3.71 7.54 6.85
N THR A 25 3.65 7.72 5.55
CA THR A 25 4.81 7.67 4.66
C THR A 25 4.92 8.97 3.87
N THR A 26 6.12 9.21 3.32
CA THR A 26 6.33 10.34 2.41
C THR A 26 5.73 10.10 1.04
N VAL A 27 5.33 8.87 0.73
CA VAL A 27 4.65 8.57 -0.53
C VAL A 27 3.28 9.25 -0.52
N PRO A 28 2.92 10.03 -1.55
CA PRO A 28 1.67 10.77 -1.56
C PRO A 28 0.44 9.86 -1.55
N THR A 29 -0.56 10.25 -0.79
CA THR A 29 -1.90 9.67 -0.91
C THR A 29 -2.58 10.27 -2.12
N THR A 30 -3.18 9.41 -2.94
CA THR A 30 -3.88 9.83 -4.15
C THR A 30 -5.22 9.11 -4.25
N THR A 31 -5.87 9.23 -5.40
CA THR A 31 -7.15 8.57 -5.65
C THR A 31 -7.02 7.67 -6.87
N VAL A 32 -7.93 6.71 -6.97
CA VAL A 32 -8.01 5.84 -8.15
C VAL A 32 -8.21 6.68 -9.40
N LYS A 33 -9.10 7.68 -9.33
CA LYS A 33 -9.35 8.57 -10.46
C LYS A 33 -8.09 9.28 -10.92
N ALA A 34 -7.33 9.87 -9.98
CA ALA A 34 -6.10 10.58 -10.32
C ALA A 34 -5.05 9.64 -10.93
N LEU A 35 -4.90 8.44 -10.39
CA LEU A 35 -3.97 7.46 -10.95
C LEU A 35 -4.36 7.04 -12.35
N THR A 36 -5.63 6.73 -12.58
CA THR A 36 -6.06 6.24 -13.90
C THR A 36 -6.03 7.33 -14.96
N GLU A 37 -6.22 8.59 -14.59
CA GLU A 37 -6.20 9.70 -15.53
C GLU A 37 -4.82 10.28 -15.78
N GLN A 38 -3.98 10.35 -14.76
CA GLN A 38 -2.70 11.07 -14.82
C GLN A 38 -1.52 10.26 -14.29
N GLY A 39 -1.74 9.04 -13.84
CA GLY A 39 -0.69 8.22 -13.26
C GLY A 39 0.36 7.81 -14.29
N LYS A 40 1.59 7.69 -13.83
CA LYS A 40 2.71 7.19 -14.62
C LYS A 40 3.01 5.76 -14.24
N ASP A 41 3.55 4.99 -15.17
CA ASP A 41 3.99 3.64 -14.88
C ASP A 41 5.00 3.64 -13.73
N ASP A 42 4.87 2.66 -12.84
CA ASP A 42 5.70 2.50 -11.64
C ASP A 42 5.58 3.63 -10.61
N GLN A 43 4.58 4.50 -10.75
CA GLN A 43 4.35 5.54 -9.77
C GLN A 43 3.96 4.96 -8.42
N HIS A 44 4.68 5.33 -7.37
CA HIS A 44 4.35 4.93 -6.00
C HIS A 44 3.22 5.81 -5.46
N ALA A 45 2.30 5.20 -4.75
CA ALA A 45 1.15 5.92 -4.22
C ALA A 45 0.55 5.19 -3.03
N VAL A 46 -0.23 5.93 -2.26
CA VAL A 46 -1.07 5.40 -1.19
C VAL A 46 -2.52 5.60 -1.60
N LEU A 47 -3.31 4.52 -1.51
CA LEU A 47 -4.75 4.55 -1.77
C LEU A 47 -5.50 4.13 -0.52
N ARG A 48 -6.66 4.74 -0.28
CA ARG A 48 -7.53 4.40 0.85
C ARG A 48 -8.91 4.08 0.34
N GLY A 49 -9.44 2.94 0.73
CA GLY A 49 -10.76 2.53 0.30
C GLY A 49 -11.09 1.12 0.72
N GLN A 50 -11.80 0.40 -0.13
CA GLN A 50 -12.34 -0.92 0.18
C GLN A 50 -12.02 -1.90 -0.94
N ILE A 51 -11.76 -3.14 -0.54
CA ILE A 51 -11.54 -4.24 -1.49
C ILE A 51 -12.89 -4.93 -1.66
N ILE A 52 -13.54 -4.70 -2.80
CA ILE A 52 -14.95 -5.07 -2.96
C ILE A 52 -15.17 -6.47 -3.50
N SER A 53 -14.18 -7.07 -4.15
CA SER A 53 -14.32 -8.43 -4.65
C SER A 53 -12.97 -9.03 -5.00
N SER A 54 -12.93 -10.36 -5.07
CA SER A 54 -11.81 -11.12 -5.62
C SER A 54 -12.13 -11.45 -7.08
N VAL A 55 -11.20 -11.14 -7.97
CA VAL A 55 -11.42 -11.32 -9.41
C VAL A 55 -10.43 -12.27 -10.06
N GLY A 56 -9.59 -12.92 -9.27
CA GLY A 56 -8.61 -13.87 -9.76
C GLY A 56 -7.62 -14.24 -8.68
N HIS A 57 -6.57 -14.97 -9.07
CA HIS A 57 -5.50 -15.34 -8.14
C HIS A 57 -4.73 -14.09 -7.72
N GLU A 58 -4.78 -13.75 -6.44
CA GLU A 58 -4.14 -12.55 -5.88
C GLU A 58 -4.62 -11.25 -6.52
N LEU A 59 -5.72 -11.29 -7.28
CA LEU A 59 -6.29 -10.12 -7.93
C LEU A 59 -7.62 -9.76 -7.30
N TYR A 60 -7.80 -8.48 -7.05
CA TYR A 60 -8.99 -7.96 -6.37
C TYR A 60 -9.45 -6.68 -7.05
N GLN A 61 -10.70 -6.34 -6.86
CA GLN A 61 -11.24 -5.06 -7.30
C GLN A 61 -11.28 -4.11 -6.10
N PHE A 62 -10.76 -2.92 -6.28
CA PHE A 62 -10.65 -1.91 -5.24
C PHE A 62 -11.44 -0.68 -5.61
N ASP A 63 -12.13 -0.09 -4.63
CA ASP A 63 -12.96 1.09 -4.82
C ASP A 63 -12.64 2.09 -3.71
N ASP A 64 -12.30 3.31 -4.08
CA ASP A 64 -12.04 4.39 -3.12
C ASP A 64 -13.09 5.49 -3.15
N GLY A 65 -14.21 5.24 -3.84
CA GLY A 65 -15.27 6.24 -3.99
C GLY A 65 -15.07 7.17 -5.19
N THR A 66 -13.87 7.26 -5.74
CA THR A 66 -13.60 8.05 -6.95
C THR A 66 -13.59 7.20 -8.21
N GLY A 67 -13.38 5.90 -8.06
CA GLY A 67 -13.33 4.96 -9.15
C GLY A 67 -12.87 3.61 -8.65
N GLN A 68 -12.78 2.66 -9.56
CA GLN A 68 -12.36 1.30 -9.25
C GLN A 68 -11.09 0.96 -10.03
N ILE A 69 -10.24 0.15 -9.42
CA ILE A 69 -9.01 -0.31 -10.04
C ILE A 69 -8.75 -1.75 -9.60
N ARG A 70 -8.14 -2.52 -10.49
CA ARG A 70 -7.68 -3.85 -10.15
C ARG A 70 -6.40 -3.75 -9.32
N ILE A 71 -6.31 -4.51 -8.24
CA ILE A 71 -5.13 -4.52 -7.39
C ILE A 71 -4.60 -5.94 -7.27
N LYS A 72 -3.29 -6.06 -7.13
CA LYS A 72 -2.63 -7.33 -6.88
C LYS A 72 -2.08 -7.33 -5.47
N ILE A 73 -2.46 -8.33 -4.67
CA ILE A 73 -2.01 -8.48 -3.28
C ILE A 73 -1.44 -9.87 -3.10
N ASP A 74 -0.13 -9.94 -2.81
CA ASP A 74 0.49 -11.21 -2.43
C ASP A 74 -0.11 -11.68 -1.10
N LYS A 75 -0.39 -12.98 -1.00
CA LYS A 75 -1.01 -13.54 0.19
C LYS A 75 -0.23 -13.26 1.48
N LYS A 76 1.06 -13.02 1.40
CA LYS A 76 1.89 -12.72 2.56
C LYS A 76 1.62 -11.34 3.16
N LEU A 77 0.99 -10.45 2.40
CA LEU A 77 0.76 -9.07 2.81
C LEU A 77 -0.47 -8.89 3.70
N TRP A 78 -1.37 -9.88 3.74
CA TRP A 78 -2.59 -9.76 4.53
C TRP A 78 -2.27 -9.68 6.01
N PRO A 79 -2.93 -8.75 6.76
CA PRO A 79 -2.73 -8.67 8.20
C PRO A 79 -3.12 -9.96 8.90
N ALA A 80 -2.23 -10.47 9.74
CA ALA A 80 -2.48 -11.70 10.46
C ALA A 80 -3.62 -11.55 11.48
N GLY A 81 -4.52 -12.53 11.52
CA GLY A 81 -5.58 -12.59 12.51
C GLY A 81 -6.69 -11.57 12.34
N LYS A 82 -6.72 -10.82 11.23
CA LYS A 82 -7.75 -9.81 10.97
C LYS A 82 -8.36 -10.04 9.61
N PRO A 83 -9.62 -10.48 9.53
CA PRO A 83 -10.27 -10.67 8.24
C PRO A 83 -10.55 -9.33 7.58
N VAL A 84 -10.42 -9.29 6.26
CA VAL A 84 -10.74 -8.13 5.45
C VAL A 84 -11.88 -8.51 4.52
N ASP A 85 -12.96 -7.75 4.59
CA ASP A 85 -14.12 -7.96 3.72
C ASP A 85 -14.45 -6.66 2.95
N ALA A 86 -15.55 -6.68 2.21
CA ALA A 86 -15.92 -5.55 1.35
C ALA A 86 -16.26 -4.27 2.12
N SER A 87 -16.53 -4.36 3.41
CA SER A 87 -16.83 -3.19 4.25
C SER A 87 -15.60 -2.68 5.01
N THR A 88 -14.50 -3.40 4.99
CA THR A 88 -13.29 -3.04 5.72
C THR A 88 -12.54 -1.94 4.98
N LYS A 89 -12.31 -0.82 5.66
CA LYS A 89 -11.49 0.24 5.08
C LYS A 89 -10.01 -0.07 5.25
N VAL A 90 -9.27 0.06 4.17
CA VAL A 90 -7.84 -0.26 4.14
C VAL A 90 -7.05 0.87 3.50
N GLU A 91 -5.78 0.91 3.86
CA GLU A 91 -4.81 1.77 3.21
C GLU A 91 -3.80 0.89 2.50
N LEU A 92 -3.58 1.17 1.23
CA LEU A 92 -2.68 0.41 0.37
C LEU A 92 -1.51 1.28 -0.04
N LEU A 93 -0.30 0.81 0.22
CA LEU A 93 0.92 1.38 -0.35
C LEU A 93 1.35 0.48 -1.49
N GLY A 94 1.63 1.06 -2.63
CA GLY A 94 2.02 0.25 -3.77
C GLY A 94 2.49 1.04 -4.96
N GLU A 95 2.50 0.38 -6.11
CA GLU A 95 2.99 0.93 -7.37
C GLU A 95 1.92 0.77 -8.45
N TYR A 96 1.71 1.84 -9.21
CA TYR A 96 0.80 1.82 -10.35
C TYR A 96 1.47 1.11 -11.52
N ASP A 97 0.84 0.02 -11.99
CA ASP A 97 1.29 -0.73 -13.16
C ASP A 97 0.42 -0.34 -14.35
N LYS A 98 0.89 0.64 -15.09
CA LYS A 98 0.15 1.19 -16.22
C LYS A 98 0.35 0.32 -17.45
N GLN A 99 -0.75 -0.16 -18.00
CA GLN A 99 -0.73 -0.98 -19.21
C GLN A 99 -1.12 -0.13 -20.41
N LEU A 100 -0.41 -0.29 -21.53
CA LEU A 100 -0.78 0.35 -22.78
C LEU A 100 -2.03 -0.31 -23.39
N PHE A 101 -2.14 -1.63 -23.22
CA PHE A 101 -3.26 -2.41 -23.67
C PHE A 101 -3.79 -3.23 -22.50
N GLY A 102 -5.11 -3.24 -22.31
CA GLY A 102 -5.74 -3.93 -21.20
C GLY A 102 -5.82 -3.06 -19.95
N ASP A 103 -6.24 -3.66 -18.85
CA ASP A 103 -6.47 -2.93 -17.62
C ASP A 103 -5.18 -2.69 -16.84
N SER A 104 -4.94 -1.43 -16.49
CA SER A 104 -3.88 -1.09 -15.56
C SER A 104 -4.26 -1.59 -14.16
N LYS A 105 -3.26 -1.85 -13.33
CA LYS A 105 -3.50 -2.33 -11.98
C LYS A 105 -2.55 -1.67 -10.99
N PHE A 106 -2.87 -1.83 -9.71
CA PHE A 106 -2.06 -1.31 -8.62
C PHE A 106 -1.44 -2.50 -7.89
N LYS A 107 -0.13 -2.57 -7.87
CA LYS A 107 0.60 -3.63 -7.18
C LYS A 107 0.80 -3.23 -5.73
N VAL A 108 0.10 -3.88 -4.84
CA VAL A 108 0.16 -3.58 -3.41
C VAL A 108 1.47 -4.11 -2.83
N LYS A 109 2.15 -3.26 -2.08
CA LYS A 109 3.38 -3.62 -1.35
C LYS A 109 3.14 -3.70 0.13
N GLN A 110 2.13 -3.01 0.63
CA GLN A 110 1.78 -3.01 2.03
C GLN A 110 0.30 -2.68 2.19
N ILE A 111 -0.36 -3.38 3.11
CA ILE A 111 -1.77 -3.16 3.42
C ILE A 111 -1.93 -2.91 4.91
N ARG A 112 -2.76 -1.94 5.25
CA ARG A 112 -3.07 -1.59 6.64
C ARG A 112 -4.58 -1.40 6.79
N ILE A 113 -5.15 -2.01 7.82
CA ILE A 113 -6.57 -1.81 8.16
C ILE A 113 -6.71 -0.48 8.89
N LEU A 114 -7.66 0.34 8.43
CA LEU A 114 -7.92 1.65 9.03
C LEU A 114 -8.95 1.56 10.16
#